data_6400072bc790099e43a2d2d75aa67e70
#
_entry.id   6400072bc790099e43a2d2d75aa67e70
#
_cell.length_a   1.000
_cell.length_b   1.000
_cell.length_c   1.000
_cell.angle_alpha   90.00
_cell.angle_beta   90.00
_cell.angle_gamma   90.00
#
_symmetry.space_group_name_H-M   'P 1'
#
loop_
_entity.id
_entity.type
_entity.pdbx_description
1 polymer ?
#
loop_
_entity_poly.entity_id
_entity_poly.type
_entity_poly.pdbx_seq_one_letter_code
_entity_poly.pdbx_strand_id
1 'polypeptide(L)'
;MNILKINNGKVELRKDNGALIRLIGNGDAINADINIDGSLILITTVRGKVELRKENGSLIRSIGYGDATSAKFSGKDILVTTSKGKTELRKESGALIRTI
;
A
#
# COMPACT_ATOMS: atom_id res chain seq x y z
N MET A 1 0.06 10.76 14.93
CA MET A 1 -0.04 9.68 13.95
C MET A 1 0.18 10.25 12.55
N ASN A 2 0.92 9.54 11.71
CA ASN A 2 1.14 10.02 10.35
C ASN A 2 -0.03 9.63 9.45
N ILE A 3 -0.24 10.41 8.41
CA ILE A 3 -1.30 10.16 7.43
C ILE A 3 -0.70 10.12 6.04
N LEU A 4 -1.43 9.52 5.10
CA LEU A 4 -1.04 9.47 3.70
C LEU A 4 -1.99 10.30 2.85
N LYS A 5 -1.42 10.99 1.86
CA LYS A 5 -2.18 11.71 0.87
C LYS A 5 -1.60 11.41 -0.50
N ILE A 6 -2.48 11.14 -1.48
CA ILE A 6 -2.03 10.93 -2.86
C ILE A 6 -2.31 12.20 -3.65
N ASN A 7 -1.29 12.71 -4.33
CA ASN A 7 -1.38 13.90 -5.16
C ASN A 7 -0.69 13.62 -6.49
N ASN A 8 -1.49 13.47 -7.56
CA ASN A 8 -1.00 13.17 -8.91
C ASN A 8 -0.07 11.94 -8.92
N GLY A 9 -0.49 10.86 -8.26
CA GLY A 9 0.28 9.62 -8.18
C GLY A 9 1.39 9.62 -7.15
N LYS A 10 1.70 10.74 -6.53
CA LYS A 10 2.71 10.82 -5.49
C LYS A 10 2.09 10.54 -4.13
N VAL A 11 2.70 9.64 -3.38
CA VAL A 11 2.26 9.35 -2.02
C VAL A 11 3.02 10.25 -1.07
N GLU A 12 2.29 11.09 -0.37
CA GLU A 12 2.84 12.04 0.60
C GLU A 12 2.62 11.48 2.00
N LEU A 13 3.72 11.24 2.71
CA LEU A 13 3.65 10.92 4.14
C LEU A 13 3.67 12.23 4.90
N ARG A 14 2.62 12.47 5.67
CA ARG A 14 2.45 13.73 6.40
C ARG A 14 2.19 13.48 7.87
N LYS A 15 2.57 14.45 8.69
CA LYS A 15 2.15 14.47 10.09
C LYS A 15 0.66 14.78 10.15
N ASP A 16 0.04 14.47 11.28
CA ASP A 16 -1.39 14.72 11.47
C ASP A 16 -1.72 16.23 11.46
N ASN A 17 -0.74 17.11 11.63
CA ASN A 17 -0.94 18.56 11.49
C ASN A 17 -0.82 19.01 10.02
N GLY A 18 -0.61 18.09 9.08
CA GLY A 18 -0.52 18.36 7.64
C GLY A 18 0.88 18.59 7.10
N ALA A 19 1.91 18.65 7.96
CA ALA A 19 3.28 18.90 7.50
C ALA A 19 3.82 17.71 6.71
N LEU A 20 4.44 17.97 5.56
CA LEU A 20 5.02 16.91 4.72
C LEU A 20 6.28 16.35 5.39
N ILE A 21 6.33 15.03 5.53
CA ILE A 21 7.52 14.33 6.02
C ILE A 21 8.40 13.93 4.83
N ARG A 22 7.82 13.21 3.85
CA ARG A 22 8.55 12.77 2.65
C ARG A 22 7.58 12.26 1.59
N LEU A 23 8.08 12.10 0.37
CA LEU A 23 7.36 11.41 -0.70
C LEU A 23 7.82 9.95 -0.72
N ILE A 24 6.88 9.05 -1.00
CA ILE A 24 7.12 7.60 -1.02
C ILE A 24 6.62 7.05 -2.35
N GLY A 25 7.40 6.12 -2.93
CA GLY A 25 7.02 5.47 -4.17
C GLY A 25 7.51 6.20 -5.41
N ASN A 26 7.01 5.77 -6.56
CA ASN A 26 7.54 6.18 -7.87
C ASN A 26 6.65 7.20 -8.61
N GLY A 27 5.60 7.71 -7.97
CA GLY A 27 4.72 8.68 -8.60
C GLY A 27 3.61 8.08 -9.44
N ASP A 28 3.35 6.78 -9.31
CA ASP A 28 2.35 6.05 -10.08
C ASP A 28 1.25 5.44 -9.20
N ALA A 29 1.05 5.96 -7.99
CA ALA A 29 0.10 5.42 -7.04
C ALA A 29 -1.34 5.80 -7.40
N ILE A 30 -2.25 4.82 -7.27
CA ILE A 30 -3.69 5.05 -7.34
C ILE A 30 -4.35 4.83 -5.99
N ASN A 31 -3.67 4.15 -5.07
CA ASN A 31 -4.19 3.85 -3.75
C ASN A 31 -3.00 3.67 -2.80
N ALA A 32 -3.19 3.98 -1.53
CA ALA A 32 -2.17 3.77 -0.51
C ALA A 32 -2.82 3.57 0.85
N ASP A 33 -2.15 2.81 1.70
CA ASP A 33 -2.60 2.58 3.07
C ASP A 33 -1.40 2.50 4.00
N ILE A 34 -1.59 2.82 5.26
CA ILE A 34 -0.57 2.78 6.29
C ILE A 34 -1.06 1.88 7.43
N ASN A 35 -0.17 1.06 7.99
CA ASN A 35 -0.56 0.18 9.08
C ASN A 35 -0.72 0.94 10.39
N ILE A 36 -1.25 0.25 11.42
CA ILE A 36 -1.70 0.91 12.64
C ILE A 36 -0.57 1.57 13.42
N ASP A 37 0.65 1.02 13.37
CA ASP A 37 1.80 1.60 14.07
C ASP A 37 2.61 2.57 13.19
N GLY A 38 2.20 2.76 11.94
CA GLY A 38 2.83 3.72 11.04
C GLY A 38 4.15 3.26 10.42
N SER A 39 4.57 2.03 10.64
CA SER A 39 5.86 1.54 10.18
C SER A 39 5.88 1.03 8.75
N LEU A 40 4.73 0.63 8.22
CA LEU A 40 4.60 0.02 6.90
C LEU A 40 3.56 0.74 6.07
N ILE A 41 3.83 0.82 4.78
CA ILE A 41 2.97 1.50 3.81
C ILE A 41 2.74 0.58 2.63
N LEU A 42 1.49 0.48 2.19
CA LEU A 42 1.10 -0.20 0.96
C LEU A 42 0.81 0.83 -0.11
N ILE A 43 1.37 0.63 -1.30
CA ILE A 43 1.08 1.47 -2.47
C ILE A 43 0.58 0.56 -3.57
N THR A 44 -0.60 0.87 -4.10
CA THR A 44 -1.12 0.22 -5.30
C THR A 44 -0.86 1.14 -6.49
N THR A 45 -0.19 0.61 -7.51
CA THR A 45 0.21 1.40 -8.66
C THR A 45 -0.82 1.32 -9.79
N VAL A 46 -0.73 2.24 -10.74
CA VAL A 46 -1.62 2.27 -11.91
C VAL A 46 -1.50 0.98 -12.74
N ARG A 47 -0.38 0.27 -12.64
CA ARG A 47 -0.16 -1.00 -13.34
C ARG A 47 -0.64 -2.22 -12.58
N GLY A 48 -1.26 -2.03 -11.42
CA GLY A 48 -1.79 -3.13 -10.63
C GLY A 48 -0.80 -3.77 -9.66
N LYS A 49 0.38 -3.21 -9.50
CA LYS A 49 1.34 -3.71 -8.51
C LYS A 49 0.99 -3.20 -7.13
N VAL A 50 1.17 -4.04 -6.13
CA VAL A 50 1.09 -3.65 -4.73
C VAL A 50 2.50 -3.67 -4.16
N GLU A 51 2.96 -2.53 -3.70
CA GLU A 51 4.29 -2.37 -3.11
C GLU A 51 4.16 -2.27 -1.60
N LEU A 52 4.89 -3.11 -0.88
CA LEU A 52 5.03 -2.99 0.56
C LEU A 52 6.32 -2.22 0.83
N ARG A 53 6.21 -1.09 1.50
CA ARG A 53 7.34 -0.21 1.79
C ARG A 53 7.44 0.11 3.27
N LYS A 54 8.66 0.42 3.70
CA LYS A 54 8.88 1.01 5.02
C LYS A 54 8.50 2.48 5.01
N GLU A 55 8.30 3.06 6.19
CA GLU A 55 7.96 4.48 6.31
C GLU A 55 9.06 5.40 5.76
N ASN A 56 10.31 4.92 5.66
CA ASN A 56 11.40 5.69 5.05
C ASN A 56 11.39 5.63 3.52
N GLY A 57 10.44 4.93 2.93
CA GLY A 57 10.28 4.80 1.48
C GLY A 57 10.91 3.56 0.87
N SER A 58 11.70 2.80 1.63
CA SER A 58 12.37 1.61 1.09
C SER A 58 11.37 0.54 0.69
N LEU A 59 11.52 0.00 -0.52
CA LEU A 59 10.70 -1.10 -0.99
C LEU A 59 11.13 -2.40 -0.29
N ILE A 60 10.16 -3.08 0.34
CA ILE A 60 10.39 -4.38 0.94
C ILE A 60 10.14 -5.48 -0.09
N ARG A 61 8.97 -5.45 -0.72
CA ARG A 61 8.59 -6.43 -1.77
C ARG A 61 7.33 -6.00 -2.48
N SER A 62 7.06 -6.66 -3.61
CA SER A 62 5.76 -6.56 -4.27
C SER A 62 4.87 -7.70 -3.82
N ILE A 63 3.58 -7.46 -3.72
CA ILE A 63 2.58 -8.42 -3.23
C ILE A 63 1.52 -8.61 -4.30
N GLY A 64 1.11 -9.87 -4.52
CA GLY A 64 0.04 -10.20 -5.47
C GLY A 64 0.55 -10.44 -6.88
N TYR A 65 -0.41 -10.56 -7.81
CA TYR A 65 -0.14 -10.99 -9.19
C TYR A 65 -0.02 -9.85 -10.19
N GLY A 66 -0.10 -8.60 -9.74
CA GLY A 66 0.00 -7.47 -10.64
C GLY A 66 -1.32 -7.02 -11.25
N ASP A 67 -2.44 -7.45 -10.68
CA ASP A 67 -3.78 -7.12 -11.16
C ASP A 67 -4.60 -6.35 -10.11
N ALA A 68 -3.94 -5.73 -9.15
CA ALA A 68 -4.61 -5.06 -8.04
C ALA A 68 -5.20 -3.72 -8.44
N THR A 69 -6.37 -3.41 -7.86
CA THR A 69 -6.97 -2.09 -7.94
C THR A 69 -6.86 -1.34 -6.62
N SER A 70 -6.72 -2.07 -5.51
CA SER A 70 -6.48 -1.48 -4.20
C SER A 70 -5.89 -2.52 -3.26
N ALA A 71 -5.29 -2.06 -2.17
CA ALA A 71 -4.80 -2.93 -1.12
C ALA A 71 -4.88 -2.16 0.21
N LYS A 72 -5.13 -2.89 1.28
CA LYS A 72 -5.19 -2.29 2.61
C LYS A 72 -4.70 -3.27 3.66
N PHE A 73 -4.23 -2.76 4.78
CA PHE A 73 -3.88 -3.60 5.91
C PHE A 73 -5.15 -4.09 6.63
N SER A 74 -5.09 -5.34 7.07
CA SER A 74 -6.13 -5.96 7.89
C SER A 74 -5.42 -6.67 9.03
N GLY A 75 -5.22 -5.95 10.14
CA GLY A 75 -4.36 -6.43 11.22
C GLY A 75 -2.94 -6.67 10.72
N LYS A 76 -2.44 -7.89 10.87
CA LYS A 76 -1.11 -8.30 10.38
C LYS A 76 -1.11 -8.65 8.91
N ASP A 77 -2.29 -8.80 8.32
CA ASP A 77 -2.44 -9.30 6.96
C ASP A 77 -2.77 -8.17 6.01
N ILE A 78 -2.86 -8.49 4.73
CA ILE A 78 -3.10 -7.52 3.67
C ILE A 78 -4.26 -8.02 2.82
N LEU A 79 -5.23 -7.15 2.56
CA LEU A 79 -6.33 -7.43 1.64
C LEU A 79 -6.03 -6.74 0.31
N VAL A 80 -5.99 -7.53 -0.75
CA VAL A 80 -5.76 -7.04 -2.11
C VAL A 80 -7.03 -7.23 -2.92
N THR A 81 -7.57 -6.14 -3.48
CA THR A 81 -8.71 -6.21 -4.39
C THR A 81 -8.18 -6.19 -5.82
N THR A 82 -8.64 -7.13 -6.65
CA THR A 82 -8.15 -7.28 -8.01
C THR A 82 -9.12 -6.68 -9.02
N SER A 83 -8.63 -6.44 -10.24
CA SER A 83 -9.44 -5.93 -11.34
C SER A 83 -10.54 -6.91 -11.76
N LYS A 84 -10.42 -8.18 -11.38
CA LYS A 84 -11.43 -9.21 -11.65
C LYS A 84 -12.49 -9.30 -10.55
N GLY A 85 -12.45 -8.38 -9.58
CA GLY A 85 -13.43 -8.35 -8.49
C GLY A 85 -13.15 -9.32 -7.36
N LYS A 86 -11.99 -9.98 -7.35
CA LYS A 86 -11.61 -10.87 -6.26
C LYS A 86 -10.95 -10.10 -5.13
N THR A 87 -11.13 -10.59 -3.91
CA THR A 87 -10.39 -10.08 -2.75
C THR A 87 -9.48 -11.19 -2.26
N GLU A 88 -8.19 -10.91 -2.17
CA GLU A 88 -7.17 -11.85 -1.72
C GLU A 88 -6.69 -11.45 -0.34
N LEU A 89 -6.72 -12.40 0.60
CA LEU A 89 -6.09 -12.20 1.91
C LEU A 89 -4.67 -12.74 1.84
N ARG A 90 -3.68 -11.91 2.09
CA ARG A 90 -2.27 -12.26 1.98
C ARG A 90 -1.50 -11.91 3.24
N LYS A 91 -0.42 -12.66 3.47
CA LYS A 91 0.55 -12.32 4.54
C LYS A 91 1.46 -11.19 4.06
N GLU A 92 2.15 -10.57 5.01
CA GLU A 92 3.19 -9.59 4.69
C GLU A 92 4.27 -10.15 3.78
N SER A 93 4.52 -11.46 3.85
CA SER A 93 5.46 -12.15 2.97
C SER A 93 4.99 -12.19 1.51
N GLY A 94 3.74 -11.84 1.25
CA GLY A 94 3.10 -11.94 -0.05
C GLY A 94 2.34 -13.25 -0.25
N ALA A 95 2.48 -14.22 0.65
CA ALA A 95 1.85 -15.52 0.49
C ALA A 95 0.32 -15.38 0.56
N LEU A 96 -0.37 -16.02 -0.38
CA LEU A 96 -1.84 -16.05 -0.40
C LEU A 96 -2.35 -16.95 0.72
N ILE A 97 -3.20 -16.40 1.58
CA ILE A 97 -3.87 -17.19 2.63
C ILE A 97 -5.14 -17.79 2.05
N ARG A 98 -5.97 -16.96 1.43
CA ARG A 98 -7.21 -17.41 0.78
C ARG A 98 -7.76 -16.30 -0.11
N THR A 99 -8.63 -16.70 -1.02
CA THR A 99 -9.46 -15.77 -1.78
C THR A 99 -10.83 -15.69 -1.11
N ILE A 100 -11.29 -14.50 -0.92
CA ILE A 100 -12.55 -14.25 -0.24
C ILE A 100 -13.66 -14.01 -1.27
#